data_3a6a35466af0a734351423b6760e6e80
#
_entry.id   3a6a35466af0a734351423b6760e6e80
#
_cell.length_a   1.000
_cell.length_b   1.000
_cell.length_c   1.000
_cell.angle_alpha   90.00
_cell.angle_beta   90.00
_cell.angle_gamma   90.00
#
_symmetry.space_group_name_H-M   'P 1'
#
loop_
_entity.id
_entity.type
_entity.pdbx_description
1 polymer ?
#
loop_
_entity_poly.entity_id
_entity_poly.type
_entity_poly.pdbx_seq_one_letter_code
_entity_poly.pdbx_strand_id
1 'polypeptide(L)'
;MRRLVTWLWAGSLIAQQSIQNPRTTPEDIAAGAKTFRSHCAPCHGLNGEGGRGPNLASGRFYHGATDADLLNNISDGIPGTQMPGLFYMEDRIWQIIAYIRSLNASAERPTGDLARGVDLFRSKGCIGCHRVSGQGGGLGPDLSQIGKMRSLEHLRQSILEPSAEVQPRYWVASFNDGRGKAVEGFVMNEDTYTVQLMDMNEQLHSYEKTAIRDYKVEKTSKMPAYRELLTGEQLGDLIAYLASLRPE
;
A
#
# COMPACT_ATOMS: atom_id res chain seq x y z
N MET A 1 -20.56 -64.46 32.49
CA MET A 1 -20.97 -63.68 31.29
C MET A 1 -21.00 -62.20 31.68
N ARG A 2 -19.95 -61.42 31.36
CA ARG A 2 -19.85 -59.96 31.59
C ARG A 2 -20.25 -59.26 30.31
N ARG A 3 -21.35 -58.51 30.34
CA ARG A 3 -21.78 -57.67 29.21
C ARG A 3 -20.99 -56.34 29.30
N LEU A 4 -20.16 -56.09 28.25
CA LEU A 4 -19.51 -54.79 28.01
C LEU A 4 -20.55 -53.84 27.42
N VAL A 5 -20.86 -52.77 28.14
CA VAL A 5 -21.66 -51.62 27.63
C VAL A 5 -20.71 -50.63 27.03
N THR A 6 -20.70 -50.54 25.71
CA THR A 6 -19.97 -49.52 24.96
C THR A 6 -20.79 -48.23 24.90
N TRP A 7 -20.31 -47.20 25.55
CA TRP A 7 -20.86 -45.85 25.42
C TRP A 7 -20.32 -45.18 24.18
N LEU A 8 -21.21 -44.98 23.18
CA LEU A 8 -20.93 -44.15 21.99
C LEU A 8 -21.10 -42.68 22.40
N TRP A 9 -20.01 -41.98 22.53
CA TRP A 9 -20.02 -40.52 22.62
C TRP A 9 -20.31 -39.94 21.22
N ALA A 10 -21.52 -39.46 20.99
CA ALA A 10 -21.87 -38.64 19.84
C ALA A 10 -21.37 -37.23 20.13
N GLY A 11 -20.17 -36.90 19.66
CA GLY A 11 -19.65 -35.55 19.65
C GLY A 11 -20.45 -34.66 18.70
N SER A 12 -21.33 -33.81 19.22
CA SER A 12 -21.96 -32.74 18.44
C SER A 12 -20.91 -31.76 17.97
N LEU A 13 -20.54 -31.83 16.70
CA LEU A 13 -19.80 -30.74 16.01
C LEU A 13 -20.73 -29.52 15.95
N ILE A 14 -20.58 -28.59 16.91
CA ILE A 14 -21.18 -27.27 16.81
C ILE A 14 -20.40 -26.56 15.70
N ALA A 15 -20.98 -26.52 14.50
CA ALA A 15 -20.47 -25.67 13.43
C ALA A 15 -20.50 -24.23 13.93
N GLN A 16 -19.32 -23.63 14.11
CA GLN A 16 -19.18 -22.22 14.44
C GLN A 16 -19.69 -21.43 13.25
N GLN A 17 -20.92 -20.92 13.33
CA GLN A 17 -21.49 -20.05 12.31
C GLN A 17 -20.64 -18.79 12.20
N SER A 18 -19.96 -18.60 11.08
CA SER A 18 -19.24 -17.38 10.81
C SER A 18 -20.25 -16.23 10.74
N ILE A 19 -20.01 -15.17 11.50
CA ILE A 19 -20.79 -13.93 11.43
C ILE A 19 -20.69 -13.42 10.00
N GLN A 20 -21.84 -13.23 9.36
CA GLN A 20 -21.95 -12.68 8.00
C GLN A 20 -22.57 -11.28 8.07
N ASN A 21 -22.21 -10.42 7.14
CA ASN A 21 -22.74 -9.08 7.06
C ASN A 21 -24.27 -9.11 6.80
N PRO A 22 -25.09 -8.57 7.73
CA PRO A 22 -26.55 -8.50 7.54
C PRO A 22 -27.00 -7.35 6.60
N ARG A 23 -26.06 -6.45 6.22
CA ARG A 23 -26.32 -5.26 5.40
C ARG A 23 -25.68 -5.42 4.03
N THR A 24 -26.45 -5.94 3.05
CA THR A 24 -25.90 -6.28 1.70
C THR A 24 -26.75 -5.70 0.56
N THR A 25 -27.76 -4.87 0.86
CA THR A 25 -28.61 -4.28 -0.17
C THR A 25 -27.86 -3.18 -0.96
N PRO A 26 -28.31 -2.81 -2.17
CA PRO A 26 -27.75 -1.68 -2.90
C PRO A 26 -27.77 -0.37 -2.10
N GLU A 27 -28.81 -0.16 -1.27
CA GLU A 27 -28.95 1.00 -0.40
C GLU A 27 -27.91 0.99 0.72
N ASP A 28 -27.62 -0.18 1.30
CA ASP A 28 -26.56 -0.36 2.31
C ASP A 28 -25.19 -0.08 1.70
N ILE A 29 -24.92 -0.60 0.50
CA ILE A 29 -23.68 -0.34 -0.23
C ILE A 29 -23.51 1.17 -0.51
N ALA A 30 -24.56 1.85 -0.96
CA ALA A 30 -24.53 3.29 -1.22
C ALA A 30 -24.29 4.11 0.06
N ALA A 31 -24.93 3.74 1.17
CA ALA A 31 -24.72 4.36 2.48
C ALA A 31 -23.28 4.13 2.98
N GLY A 32 -22.78 2.91 2.84
CA GLY A 32 -21.40 2.54 3.14
C GLY A 32 -20.39 3.34 2.32
N ALA A 33 -20.63 3.49 1.01
CA ALA A 33 -19.78 4.29 0.11
C ALA A 33 -19.68 5.76 0.58
N LYS A 34 -20.78 6.36 1.01
CA LYS A 34 -20.80 7.73 1.52
C LYS A 34 -19.93 7.86 2.78
N THR A 35 -20.09 6.93 3.74
CA THR A 35 -19.31 6.93 4.98
C THR A 35 -17.84 6.65 4.70
N PHE A 36 -17.54 5.70 3.82
CA PHE A 36 -16.17 5.36 3.40
C PHE A 36 -15.43 6.57 2.83
N ARG A 37 -16.05 7.31 1.91
CA ARG A 37 -15.41 8.48 1.29
C ARG A 37 -15.09 9.58 2.29
N SER A 38 -15.89 9.73 3.33
CA SER A 38 -15.68 10.77 4.36
C SER A 38 -14.57 10.39 5.37
N HIS A 39 -14.39 9.11 5.70
CA HIS A 39 -13.57 8.68 6.84
C HIS A 39 -12.44 7.74 6.46
N CYS A 40 -12.61 6.90 5.46
CA CYS A 40 -11.65 5.88 5.08
C CYS A 40 -10.78 6.30 3.89
N ALA A 41 -11.37 7.04 2.95
CA ALA A 41 -10.71 7.46 1.72
C ALA A 41 -9.41 8.27 1.91
N PRO A 42 -9.26 9.14 2.94
CA PRO A 42 -7.99 9.84 3.17
C PRO A 42 -6.77 8.93 3.34
N CYS A 43 -7.00 7.69 3.76
CA CYS A 43 -5.95 6.68 3.89
C CYS A 43 -6.03 5.59 2.81
N HIS A 44 -7.25 5.15 2.44
CA HIS A 44 -7.46 4.00 1.57
C HIS A 44 -7.77 4.34 0.11
N GLY A 45 -7.81 5.63 -0.26
CA GLY A 45 -8.23 6.09 -1.59
C GLY A 45 -9.75 6.17 -1.76
N LEU A 46 -10.23 6.99 -2.71
CA LEU A 46 -11.66 7.28 -2.89
C LEU A 46 -12.49 6.04 -3.23
N ASN A 47 -11.88 5.07 -3.93
CA ASN A 47 -12.48 3.80 -4.33
C ASN A 47 -11.77 2.60 -3.68
N GLY A 48 -11.09 2.81 -2.55
CA GLY A 48 -10.37 1.77 -1.84
C GLY A 48 -9.08 1.28 -2.53
N GLU A 49 -8.57 2.01 -3.51
CA GLU A 49 -7.40 1.65 -4.34
C GLU A 49 -6.07 1.70 -3.58
N GLY A 50 -6.08 2.16 -2.36
CA GLY A 50 -4.91 2.32 -1.51
C GLY A 50 -4.39 3.76 -1.49
N GLY A 51 -3.49 4.03 -0.60
CA GLY A 51 -2.85 5.32 -0.35
C GLY A 51 -1.88 5.17 0.80
N ARG A 52 -2.09 5.86 1.91
CA ARG A 52 -1.38 5.60 3.18
C ARG A 52 -1.73 4.24 3.76
N GLY A 53 -2.98 3.83 3.60
CA GLY A 53 -3.48 2.51 3.93
C GLY A 53 -3.45 1.54 2.73
N PRO A 54 -3.67 0.23 2.98
CA PRO A 54 -3.68 -0.78 1.92
C PRO A 54 -4.84 -0.63 0.95
N ASN A 55 -4.68 -1.24 -0.23
CA ASN A 55 -5.71 -1.37 -1.25
C ASN A 55 -6.80 -2.36 -0.78
N LEU A 56 -7.97 -1.82 -0.41
CA LEU A 56 -9.12 -2.62 0.02
C LEU A 56 -9.91 -3.17 -1.17
N ALA A 57 -9.84 -2.54 -2.34
CA ALA A 57 -10.50 -3.02 -3.54
C ALA A 57 -9.88 -4.31 -4.10
N SER A 58 -8.67 -4.67 -3.68
CA SER A 58 -8.03 -5.94 -4.06
C SER A 58 -8.69 -7.19 -3.45
N GLY A 59 -9.56 -7.04 -2.46
CA GLY A 59 -10.17 -8.14 -1.72
C GLY A 59 -9.22 -8.88 -0.76
N ARG A 60 -8.04 -8.33 -0.54
CA ARG A 60 -7.01 -8.92 0.32
C ARG A 60 -6.78 -8.07 1.54
N PHE A 61 -6.90 -8.70 2.70
CA PHE A 61 -6.82 -8.04 3.98
C PHE A 61 -5.69 -8.67 4.82
N TYR A 62 -4.92 -7.82 5.54
CA TYR A 62 -3.77 -8.29 6.33
C TYR A 62 -4.16 -8.86 7.69
N HIS A 63 -5.28 -8.40 8.25
CA HIS A 63 -5.71 -8.68 9.61
C HIS A 63 -7.03 -9.45 9.64
N GLY A 64 -7.09 -10.53 8.83
CA GLY A 64 -8.30 -11.32 8.67
C GLY A 64 -9.21 -10.81 7.56
N ALA A 65 -9.92 -11.73 6.91
CA ALA A 65 -10.72 -11.46 5.71
C ALA A 65 -12.20 -11.79 5.88
N THR A 66 -12.63 -12.32 7.02
CA THR A 66 -14.04 -12.58 7.31
C THR A 66 -14.78 -11.28 7.60
N ASP A 67 -16.09 -11.29 7.53
CA ASP A 67 -16.89 -10.12 7.88
C ASP A 67 -16.73 -9.75 9.36
N ALA A 68 -16.56 -10.74 10.23
CA ALA A 68 -16.25 -10.52 11.63
C ALA A 68 -14.89 -9.84 11.84
N ASP A 69 -13.85 -10.26 11.08
CA ASP A 69 -12.53 -9.62 11.15
C ASP A 69 -12.61 -8.16 10.71
N LEU A 70 -13.32 -7.88 9.62
CA LEU A 70 -13.50 -6.51 9.13
C LEU A 70 -14.30 -5.65 10.12
N LEU A 71 -15.34 -6.22 10.75
CA LEU A 71 -16.09 -5.55 11.79
C LEU A 71 -15.18 -5.13 12.94
N ASN A 72 -14.41 -6.06 13.49
CA ASN A 72 -13.49 -5.80 14.60
C ASN A 72 -12.40 -4.78 14.20
N ASN A 73 -11.77 -4.95 13.03
CA ASN A 73 -10.72 -4.05 12.55
C ASN A 73 -11.22 -2.61 12.36
N ILE A 74 -12.49 -2.43 11.97
CA ILE A 74 -13.08 -1.09 11.79
C ILE A 74 -13.54 -0.53 13.13
N SER A 75 -14.17 -1.34 14.00
CA SER A 75 -14.66 -0.91 15.31
C SER A 75 -13.52 -0.52 16.25
N ASP A 76 -12.56 -1.41 16.39
CA ASP A 76 -11.52 -1.32 17.43
C ASP A 76 -10.23 -0.70 16.92
N GLY A 77 -10.10 -0.59 15.59
CA GLY A 77 -8.84 -0.28 14.95
C GLY A 77 -7.88 -1.46 14.95
N ILE A 78 -6.66 -1.22 14.48
CA ILE A 78 -5.63 -2.25 14.39
C ILE A 78 -4.44 -1.83 15.25
N PRO A 79 -4.22 -2.47 16.43
CA PRO A 79 -3.14 -2.11 17.33
C PRO A 79 -1.77 -2.10 16.66
N GLY A 80 -0.95 -1.10 16.97
CA GLY A 80 0.38 -0.94 16.37
C GLY A 80 0.39 -0.36 14.95
N THR A 81 -0.76 0.02 14.42
CA THR A 81 -0.88 0.66 13.10
C THR A 81 -1.49 2.06 13.18
N GLN A 82 -1.59 2.75 12.04
CA GLN A 82 -2.28 4.04 11.93
C GLN A 82 -3.79 3.90 11.67
N MET A 83 -4.35 2.68 11.66
CA MET A 83 -5.78 2.45 11.49
C MET A 83 -6.48 2.64 12.85
N PRO A 84 -7.20 3.76 13.07
CA PRO A 84 -7.92 3.97 14.31
C PRO A 84 -9.23 3.20 14.34
N GLY A 85 -9.74 2.92 15.53
CA GLY A 85 -11.10 2.43 15.70
C GLY A 85 -12.14 3.52 15.40
N LEU A 86 -13.28 3.12 14.86
CA LEU A 86 -14.41 3.99 14.58
C LEU A 86 -15.56 3.66 15.50
N PHE A 87 -15.91 4.60 16.38
CA PHE A 87 -17.02 4.45 17.34
C PHE A 87 -18.38 4.71 16.65
N TYR A 88 -18.67 3.95 15.60
CA TYR A 88 -19.97 3.97 14.93
C TYR A 88 -20.91 2.90 15.48
N MET A 89 -22.22 3.11 15.28
CA MET A 89 -23.16 2.01 15.47
C MET A 89 -22.82 0.88 14.49
N GLU A 90 -22.97 -0.34 14.94
CA GLU A 90 -22.57 -1.57 14.21
C GLU A 90 -23.20 -1.62 12.80
N ASP A 91 -24.45 -1.25 12.66
CA ASP A 91 -25.15 -1.16 11.37
C ASP A 91 -24.39 -0.32 10.34
N ARG A 92 -23.82 0.80 10.76
CA ARG A 92 -23.02 1.66 9.87
C ARG A 92 -21.71 1.02 9.47
N ILE A 93 -21.09 0.27 10.35
CA ILE A 93 -19.86 -0.49 10.05
C ILE A 93 -20.19 -1.60 9.06
N TRP A 94 -21.31 -2.30 9.22
CA TRP A 94 -21.79 -3.30 8.28
C TRP A 94 -22.02 -2.71 6.88
N GLN A 95 -22.55 -1.51 6.77
CA GLN A 95 -22.69 -0.80 5.49
C GLN A 95 -21.33 -0.47 4.86
N ILE A 96 -20.34 -0.05 5.66
CA ILE A 96 -18.97 0.16 5.17
C ILE A 96 -18.39 -1.17 4.64
N ILE A 97 -18.56 -2.28 5.35
CA ILE A 97 -18.11 -3.60 4.93
C ILE A 97 -18.80 -4.02 3.62
N ALA A 98 -20.12 -3.79 3.48
CA ALA A 98 -20.84 -4.05 2.24
C ALA A 98 -20.23 -3.30 1.05
N TYR A 99 -19.90 -2.02 1.23
CA TYR A 99 -19.21 -1.25 0.21
C TYR A 99 -17.82 -1.81 -0.12
N ILE A 100 -16.99 -2.10 0.89
CA ILE A 100 -15.67 -2.71 0.68
C ILE A 100 -15.79 -4.03 -0.10
N ARG A 101 -16.75 -4.88 0.23
CA ARG A 101 -17.02 -6.13 -0.49
C ARG A 101 -17.43 -5.88 -1.95
N SER A 102 -18.21 -4.84 -2.22
CA SER A 102 -18.62 -4.48 -3.57
C SER A 102 -17.44 -4.04 -4.46
N LEU A 103 -16.42 -3.41 -3.87
CA LEU A 103 -15.20 -3.04 -4.58
C LEU A 103 -14.44 -4.26 -5.10
N ASN A 104 -14.45 -5.37 -4.34
CA ASN A 104 -13.72 -6.58 -4.69
C ASN A 104 -14.33 -7.32 -5.90
N ALA A 105 -15.62 -7.18 -6.13
CA ALA A 105 -16.31 -7.83 -7.25
C ALA A 105 -15.85 -7.29 -8.62
N SER A 106 -15.28 -6.09 -8.64
CA SER A 106 -14.79 -5.42 -9.85
C SER A 106 -13.26 -5.36 -9.95
N ALA A 107 -12.54 -6.08 -9.07
CA ALA A 107 -11.08 -6.05 -9.06
C ALA A 107 -10.48 -6.56 -10.39
N GLU A 108 -9.81 -5.69 -11.11
CA GLU A 108 -9.09 -6.02 -12.34
C GLU A 108 -7.97 -7.04 -12.04
N ARG A 109 -7.79 -8.02 -12.93
CA ARG A 109 -6.69 -8.98 -12.86
C ARG A 109 -5.57 -8.54 -13.79
N PRO A 110 -4.29 -8.65 -13.37
CA PRO A 110 -3.18 -8.38 -14.26
C PRO A 110 -3.17 -9.42 -15.40
N THR A 111 -2.98 -8.96 -16.64
CA THR A 111 -3.01 -9.79 -17.85
C THR A 111 -1.62 -10.08 -18.41
N GLY A 112 -0.56 -9.45 -17.84
CA GLY A 112 0.82 -9.61 -18.30
C GLY A 112 1.50 -10.90 -17.86
N ASP A 113 2.66 -11.19 -18.45
CA ASP A 113 3.52 -12.34 -18.09
C ASP A 113 4.42 -11.97 -16.90
N LEU A 114 4.30 -12.73 -15.82
CA LEU A 114 5.03 -12.51 -14.58
C LEU A 114 6.54 -12.68 -14.75
N ALA A 115 6.99 -13.70 -15.48
CA ALA A 115 8.42 -14.00 -15.64
C ALA A 115 9.11 -12.89 -16.45
N ARG A 116 8.49 -12.44 -17.54
CA ARG A 116 8.97 -11.28 -18.30
C ARG A 116 8.97 -10.01 -17.43
N GLY A 117 7.97 -9.85 -16.56
CA GLY A 117 7.90 -8.73 -15.61
C GLY A 117 9.08 -8.70 -14.64
N VAL A 118 9.53 -9.85 -14.13
CA VAL A 118 10.73 -9.99 -13.30
C VAL A 118 11.98 -9.53 -14.07
N ASP A 119 12.13 -9.99 -15.31
CA ASP A 119 13.28 -9.62 -16.14
C ASP A 119 13.28 -8.13 -16.48
N LEU A 120 12.11 -7.54 -16.77
CA LEU A 120 11.94 -6.11 -16.99
C LEU A 120 12.30 -5.29 -15.74
N PHE A 121 11.87 -5.72 -14.57
CA PHE A 121 12.21 -5.04 -13.30
C PHE A 121 13.72 -4.93 -13.09
N ARG A 122 14.46 -5.95 -13.48
CA ARG A 122 15.94 -5.97 -13.42
C ARG A 122 16.56 -5.17 -14.56
N SER A 123 16.20 -5.49 -15.80
CA SER A 123 16.86 -4.93 -17.00
C SER A 123 16.57 -3.45 -17.21
N LYS A 124 15.40 -2.96 -16.75
CA LYS A 124 15.06 -1.52 -16.81
C LYS A 124 15.58 -0.73 -15.60
N GLY A 125 16.36 -1.36 -14.71
CA GLY A 125 17.05 -0.69 -13.61
C GLY A 125 16.18 -0.41 -12.38
N CYS A 126 14.94 -0.89 -12.32
CA CYS A 126 14.04 -0.66 -11.17
C CYS A 126 14.64 -1.14 -9.85
N ILE A 127 15.33 -2.30 -9.88
CA ILE A 127 16.00 -2.90 -8.72
C ILE A 127 17.12 -2.03 -8.15
N GLY A 128 17.70 -1.11 -8.94
CA GLY A 128 18.75 -0.20 -8.47
C GLY A 128 18.25 0.77 -7.39
N CYS A 129 16.96 1.13 -7.43
CA CYS A 129 16.35 2.05 -6.47
C CYS A 129 15.34 1.36 -5.55
N HIS A 130 14.67 0.31 -6.03
CA HIS A 130 13.61 -0.38 -5.29
C HIS A 130 14.08 -1.72 -4.72
N ARG A 131 13.65 -1.99 -3.48
CA ARG A 131 13.89 -3.27 -2.81
C ARG A 131 12.69 -4.20 -2.98
N VAL A 132 12.98 -5.49 -3.23
CA VAL A 132 12.00 -6.58 -3.23
C VAL A 132 12.58 -7.74 -2.44
N SER A 133 11.90 -8.21 -1.40
CA SER A 133 12.33 -9.34 -0.54
C SER A 133 13.78 -9.18 -0.03
N GLY A 134 14.13 -7.97 0.38
CA GLY A 134 15.44 -7.63 0.92
C GLY A 134 16.54 -7.39 -0.13
N GLN A 135 16.27 -7.60 -1.42
CA GLN A 135 17.21 -7.37 -2.52
C GLN A 135 16.90 -6.06 -3.26
N GLY A 136 17.93 -5.28 -3.59
CA GLY A 136 17.81 -4.01 -4.32
C GLY A 136 18.16 -2.79 -3.48
N GLY A 137 18.03 -1.61 -4.09
CA GLY A 137 18.36 -0.33 -3.47
C GLY A 137 17.30 0.19 -2.50
N GLY A 138 17.67 1.22 -1.72
CA GLY A 138 16.81 1.87 -0.73
C GLY A 138 16.38 3.30 -1.11
N LEU A 139 16.72 3.78 -2.31
CA LEU A 139 16.38 5.12 -2.77
C LEU A 139 14.89 5.30 -3.11
N GLY A 140 14.20 4.20 -3.44
CA GLY A 140 12.76 4.15 -3.67
C GLY A 140 12.04 3.35 -2.58
N PRO A 141 10.69 3.32 -2.61
CA PRO A 141 9.92 2.49 -1.69
C PRO A 141 10.25 1.01 -1.84
N ASP A 142 10.20 0.28 -0.72
CA ASP A 142 10.21 -1.17 -0.71
C ASP A 142 8.92 -1.69 -1.37
N LEU A 143 9.08 -2.51 -2.40
CA LEU A 143 7.98 -3.05 -3.19
C LEU A 143 7.61 -4.50 -2.82
N SER A 144 8.21 -5.07 -1.78
CA SER A 144 8.01 -6.47 -1.37
C SER A 144 6.54 -6.84 -1.17
N GLN A 145 5.70 -5.87 -0.82
CA GLN A 145 4.26 -6.07 -0.58
C GLN A 145 3.36 -5.19 -1.46
N ILE A 146 3.90 -4.59 -2.50
CA ILE A 146 3.21 -3.57 -3.27
C ILE A 146 1.90 -4.07 -3.90
N GLY A 147 1.84 -5.33 -4.28
CA GLY A 147 0.64 -5.95 -4.85
C GLY A 147 -0.53 -6.12 -3.85
N LYS A 148 -0.27 -6.02 -2.53
CA LYS A 148 -1.33 -5.90 -1.51
C LYS A 148 -1.71 -4.44 -1.27
N MET A 149 -0.78 -3.52 -1.50
CA MET A 149 -0.90 -2.11 -1.12
C MET A 149 -1.57 -1.24 -2.18
N ARG A 150 -1.43 -1.59 -3.46
CA ARG A 150 -1.83 -0.73 -4.58
C ARG A 150 -2.68 -1.47 -5.61
N SER A 151 -3.62 -0.73 -6.25
CA SER A 151 -4.37 -1.22 -7.41
C SER A 151 -3.49 -1.28 -8.66
N LEU A 152 -3.93 -2.03 -9.69
CA LEU A 152 -3.21 -2.10 -10.96
C LEU A 152 -3.10 -0.72 -11.61
N GLU A 153 -4.17 0.08 -11.52
CA GLU A 153 -4.18 1.44 -12.06
C GLU A 153 -3.19 2.35 -11.33
N HIS A 154 -3.11 2.28 -9.99
CA HIS A 154 -2.11 3.03 -9.23
C HIS A 154 -0.67 2.61 -9.58
N LEU A 155 -0.42 1.30 -9.79
CA LEU A 155 0.89 0.81 -10.25
C LEU A 155 1.22 1.35 -11.63
N ARG A 156 0.25 1.34 -12.55
CA ARG A 156 0.37 1.90 -13.91
C ARG A 156 0.74 3.39 -13.85
N GLN A 157 -0.04 4.17 -13.11
CA GLN A 157 0.19 5.61 -12.96
C GLN A 157 1.57 5.90 -12.37
N SER A 158 1.97 5.19 -11.32
CA SER A 158 3.27 5.39 -10.66
C SER A 158 4.46 5.12 -11.60
N ILE A 159 4.32 4.18 -12.56
CA ILE A 159 5.36 3.88 -13.56
C ILE A 159 5.37 4.94 -14.66
N LEU A 160 4.21 5.36 -15.11
CA LEU A 160 4.09 6.28 -16.25
C LEU A 160 4.23 7.76 -15.87
N GLU A 161 3.81 8.12 -14.67
CA GLU A 161 3.73 9.49 -14.15
C GLU A 161 4.22 9.58 -12.69
N PRO A 162 5.48 9.21 -12.41
CA PRO A 162 5.97 9.07 -11.03
C PRO A 162 5.97 10.37 -10.21
N SER A 163 5.85 11.51 -10.87
CA SER A 163 5.73 12.82 -10.22
C SER A 163 4.29 13.25 -9.95
N ALA A 164 3.27 12.46 -10.35
CA ALA A 164 1.87 12.78 -10.08
C ALA A 164 1.56 12.77 -8.56
N GLU A 165 2.22 11.87 -7.82
CA GLU A 165 2.12 11.79 -6.36
C GLU A 165 3.47 11.40 -5.76
N VAL A 166 4.13 12.35 -5.08
CA VAL A 166 5.44 12.12 -4.43
C VAL A 166 5.30 12.32 -2.93
N GLN A 167 5.48 11.24 -2.18
CA GLN A 167 5.45 11.31 -0.71
C GLN A 167 6.61 12.16 -0.18
N PRO A 168 6.43 12.95 0.92
CA PRO A 168 7.45 13.87 1.45
C PRO A 168 8.82 13.23 1.70
N ARG A 169 8.87 11.97 2.10
CA ARG A 169 10.13 11.24 2.33
C ARG A 169 10.99 11.04 1.06
N TYR A 170 10.40 11.27 -0.13
CA TYR A 170 11.09 11.21 -1.42
C TYR A 170 11.26 12.58 -2.07
N TRP A 171 10.98 13.66 -1.34
CA TRP A 171 11.34 15.00 -1.78
C TRP A 171 12.85 15.16 -1.76
N VAL A 172 13.36 15.91 -2.70
CA VAL A 172 14.79 16.10 -2.90
C VAL A 172 15.16 17.53 -2.57
N ALA A 173 16.09 17.70 -1.64
CA ALA A 173 16.72 19.00 -1.44
C ALA A 173 17.99 19.13 -2.26
N SER A 174 18.24 20.35 -2.75
CA SER A 174 19.47 20.75 -3.41
C SER A 174 19.95 22.09 -2.86
N PHE A 175 21.27 22.26 -2.70
CA PHE A 175 21.92 23.48 -2.21
C PHE A 175 23.42 23.47 -2.50
N ASN A 176 24.07 24.59 -2.24
CA ASN A 176 25.53 24.66 -2.17
C ASN A 176 25.96 24.57 -0.70
N ASP A 177 26.90 23.70 -0.37
CA ASP A 177 27.48 23.61 0.97
C ASP A 177 28.38 24.80 1.28
N GLY A 178 28.86 24.92 2.54
CA GLY A 178 29.73 26.03 2.97
C GLY A 178 31.05 26.15 2.20
N ARG A 179 31.41 25.17 1.38
CA ARG A 179 32.58 25.14 0.50
C ARG A 179 32.23 25.42 -0.96
N GLY A 180 30.94 25.67 -1.26
CA GLY A 180 30.46 25.90 -2.63
C GLY A 180 30.27 24.65 -3.45
N LYS A 181 30.30 23.44 -2.82
CA LYS A 181 30.00 22.17 -3.50
C LYS A 181 28.48 22.00 -3.60
N ALA A 182 27.99 21.68 -4.80
CA ALA A 182 26.60 21.31 -5.00
C ALA A 182 26.29 19.97 -4.30
N VAL A 183 25.22 19.97 -3.53
CA VAL A 183 24.69 18.81 -2.78
C VAL A 183 23.27 18.57 -3.21
N GLU A 184 22.91 17.31 -3.40
CA GLU A 184 21.55 16.85 -3.66
C GLU A 184 21.27 15.56 -2.90
N GLY A 185 20.06 15.42 -2.34
CA GLY A 185 19.67 14.20 -1.66
C GLY A 185 18.21 14.21 -1.20
N PHE A 186 17.70 13.04 -0.84
CA PHE A 186 16.38 12.91 -0.25
C PHE A 186 16.34 13.49 1.16
N VAL A 187 15.30 14.29 1.46
CA VAL A 187 15.11 14.88 2.79
C VAL A 187 14.66 13.80 3.76
N MET A 188 15.56 13.42 4.66
CA MET A 188 15.26 12.40 5.68
C MET A 188 14.67 13.04 6.95
N ASN A 189 15.20 14.21 7.32
CA ASN A 189 14.69 15.01 8.41
C ASN A 189 15.11 16.47 8.21
N GLU A 190 14.31 17.40 8.73
CA GLU A 190 14.57 18.83 8.65
C GLU A 190 13.97 19.52 9.88
N ASP A 191 14.78 20.35 10.52
CA ASP A 191 14.34 21.23 11.59
C ASP A 191 14.73 22.70 11.31
N THR A 192 14.63 23.56 12.31
CA THR A 192 14.97 25.01 12.18
C THR A 192 16.45 25.21 11.87
N TYR A 193 17.33 24.34 12.32
CA TYR A 193 18.79 24.53 12.32
C TYR A 193 19.51 23.63 11.32
N THR A 194 18.99 22.41 11.10
CA THR A 194 19.65 21.38 10.31
C THR A 194 18.75 20.77 9.24
N VAL A 195 19.38 20.23 8.21
CA VAL A 195 18.76 19.33 7.24
C VAL A 195 19.58 18.06 7.14
N GLN A 196 18.93 16.92 7.21
CA GLN A 196 19.52 15.59 7.06
C GLN A 196 19.10 15.01 5.71
N LEU A 197 20.07 14.66 4.90
CA LEU A 197 19.86 14.12 3.56
C LEU A 197 20.42 12.72 3.45
N MET A 198 19.77 11.91 2.63
CA MET A 198 20.34 10.67 2.08
C MET A 198 20.75 10.95 0.62
N ASP A 199 22.03 10.79 0.32
CA ASP A 199 22.54 10.99 -1.05
C ASP A 199 22.19 9.78 -1.96
N MET A 200 22.54 9.88 -3.25
CA MET A 200 22.26 8.81 -4.22
C MET A 200 23.09 7.52 -4.03
N ASN A 201 24.04 7.52 -3.09
CA ASN A 201 24.79 6.36 -2.64
C ASN A 201 24.24 5.78 -1.31
N GLU A 202 23.04 6.20 -0.90
CA GLU A 202 22.40 5.81 0.36
C GLU A 202 23.21 6.23 1.62
N GLN A 203 24.07 7.26 1.50
CA GLN A 203 24.82 7.80 2.64
C GLN A 203 24.06 8.95 3.29
N LEU A 204 24.00 8.91 4.62
CA LEU A 204 23.36 9.96 5.41
C LEU A 204 24.34 11.11 5.71
N HIS A 205 23.88 12.32 5.47
CA HIS A 205 24.62 13.55 5.73
C HIS A 205 23.76 14.53 6.53
N SER A 206 24.40 15.33 7.40
CA SER A 206 23.73 16.40 8.13
C SER A 206 24.42 17.74 7.83
N TYR A 207 23.62 18.77 7.56
CA TYR A 207 24.10 20.11 7.24
C TYR A 207 23.42 21.14 8.12
N GLU A 208 24.20 22.10 8.62
CA GLU A 208 23.67 23.29 9.30
C GLU A 208 23.10 24.26 8.26
N LYS A 209 21.87 24.71 8.45
CA LYS A 209 21.22 25.66 7.52
C LYS A 209 21.92 27.00 7.39
N THR A 210 22.67 27.43 8.40
CA THR A 210 23.50 28.62 8.37
C THR A 210 24.71 28.51 7.46
N ALA A 211 25.16 27.25 7.16
CA ALA A 211 26.34 26.96 6.34
C ALA A 211 25.99 26.66 4.89
N ILE A 212 24.72 26.55 4.52
CA ILE A 212 24.29 26.22 3.16
C ILE A 212 23.69 27.43 2.46
N ARG A 213 23.72 27.44 1.11
CA ARG A 213 23.17 28.49 0.26
C ARG A 213 22.29 27.90 -0.84
N ASP A 214 21.35 28.70 -1.33
CA ASP A 214 20.45 28.32 -2.45
C ASP A 214 19.61 27.06 -2.16
N TYR A 215 19.21 26.86 -0.90
CA TYR A 215 18.42 25.71 -0.47
C TYR A 215 17.07 25.68 -1.18
N LYS A 216 16.79 24.57 -1.85
CA LYS A 216 15.52 24.29 -2.55
C LYS A 216 15.06 22.87 -2.26
N VAL A 217 13.75 22.67 -2.15
CA VAL A 217 13.13 21.35 -2.05
C VAL A 217 12.25 21.13 -3.27
N GLU A 218 12.56 20.11 -4.03
CA GLU A 218 11.79 19.67 -5.18
C GLU A 218 10.87 18.53 -4.78
N LYS A 219 9.61 18.61 -5.19
CA LYS A 219 8.57 17.63 -4.93
C LYS A 219 8.34 16.68 -6.12
N THR A 220 9.27 16.70 -7.08
CA THR A 220 9.27 15.82 -8.25
C THR A 220 10.00 14.53 -7.93
N SER A 221 9.55 13.43 -8.54
CA SER A 221 10.17 12.12 -8.34
C SER A 221 11.52 12.01 -9.04
N LYS A 222 12.48 11.34 -8.40
CA LYS A 222 13.73 10.89 -9.05
C LYS A 222 13.52 9.59 -9.85
N MET A 223 12.41 8.90 -9.69
CA MET A 223 12.05 7.80 -10.56
C MET A 223 11.77 8.35 -11.98
N PRO A 224 12.41 7.82 -13.03
CA PRO A 224 12.12 8.24 -14.39
C PRO A 224 10.70 7.84 -14.82
N ALA A 225 10.07 8.65 -15.66
CA ALA A 225 8.82 8.28 -16.30
C ALA A 225 9.09 7.24 -17.39
N TYR A 226 8.42 6.09 -17.32
CA TYR A 226 8.64 4.97 -18.25
C TYR A 226 7.69 4.99 -19.45
N ARG A 227 6.94 6.07 -19.66
CA ARG A 227 5.97 6.20 -20.74
C ARG A 227 6.57 5.89 -22.14
N GLU A 228 7.77 6.42 -22.41
CA GLU A 228 8.48 6.23 -23.68
C GLU A 228 9.51 5.07 -23.64
N LEU A 229 9.70 4.46 -22.47
CA LEU A 229 10.72 3.43 -22.25
C LEU A 229 10.16 2.00 -22.23
N LEU A 230 8.84 1.86 -22.16
CA LEU A 230 8.13 0.59 -22.14
C LEU A 230 7.05 0.55 -23.22
N THR A 231 6.92 -0.59 -23.87
CA THR A 231 5.73 -0.86 -24.70
C THR A 231 4.53 -1.17 -23.79
N GLY A 232 3.30 -1.14 -24.33
CA GLY A 232 2.11 -1.51 -23.56
C GLY A 232 2.16 -2.94 -23.01
N GLU A 233 2.73 -3.89 -23.78
CA GLU A 233 2.93 -5.27 -23.35
C GLU A 233 3.92 -5.33 -22.17
N GLN A 234 5.09 -4.69 -22.30
CA GLN A 234 6.09 -4.63 -21.23
C GLN A 234 5.56 -4.00 -19.96
N LEU A 235 4.74 -2.96 -20.09
CA LEU A 235 4.07 -2.34 -18.94
C LEU A 235 3.10 -3.32 -18.28
N GLY A 236 2.33 -4.07 -19.06
CA GLY A 236 1.44 -5.12 -18.55
C GLY A 236 2.20 -6.21 -17.78
N ASP A 237 3.32 -6.69 -18.35
CA ASP A 237 4.18 -7.71 -17.73
C ASP A 237 4.77 -7.20 -16.39
N LEU A 238 5.28 -5.97 -16.39
CA LEU A 238 5.84 -5.35 -15.17
C LEU A 238 4.76 -5.18 -14.09
N ILE A 239 3.55 -4.75 -14.47
CA ILE A 239 2.41 -4.63 -13.54
C ILE A 239 2.01 -6.01 -13.01
N ALA A 240 1.99 -7.06 -13.84
CA ALA A 240 1.69 -8.42 -13.40
C ALA A 240 2.71 -8.90 -12.34
N TYR A 241 3.99 -8.64 -12.55
CA TYR A 241 5.03 -8.93 -11.56
C TYR A 241 4.81 -8.15 -10.26
N LEU A 242 4.68 -6.82 -10.32
CA LEU A 242 4.49 -5.99 -9.11
C LEU A 242 3.22 -6.38 -8.36
N ALA A 243 2.14 -6.66 -9.07
CA ALA A 243 0.89 -7.13 -8.47
C ALA A 243 1.02 -8.52 -7.81
N SER A 244 1.99 -9.34 -8.20
CA SER A 244 2.27 -10.64 -7.58
C SER A 244 3.07 -10.53 -6.27
N LEU A 245 3.72 -9.41 -5.99
CA LEU A 245 4.52 -9.16 -4.79
C LEU A 245 3.63 -9.04 -3.56
N ARG A 246 3.34 -10.20 -2.96
CA ARG A 246 2.37 -10.39 -1.87
C ARG A 246 2.84 -11.52 -0.97
N PRO A 247 3.89 -11.34 -0.16
CA PRO A 247 4.27 -12.37 0.82
C PRO A 247 3.09 -12.69 1.74
N GLU A 248 2.98 -13.95 2.10
CA GLU A 248 1.97 -14.48 3.01
C GLU A 248 2.08 -13.87 4.40
#